data_78cd5fdaabce1fbdbf76ac9da22882a6
#
_entry.id   78cd5fdaabce1fbdbf76ac9da22882a6
#
_cell.length_a   1.000
_cell.length_b   1.000
_cell.length_c   1.000
_cell.angle_alpha   90.00
_cell.angle_beta   90.00
_cell.angle_gamma   90.00
#
_symmetry.space_group_name_H-M   'P 1'
#
loop_
_entity.id
_entity.type
_entity.pdbx_description
1 polymer ?
#
loop_
_entity_poly.entity_id
_entity_poly.type
_entity_poly.pdbx_seq_one_letter_code
_entity_poly.pdbx_strand_id
1 'polypeptide(L)'
;ETQIPPLAEYDRAFLLQLEHDSLGLYLSGHPLEQVEWLRRLCHAVDAASLREQKDGASVLLIVTLQHIKQHTTKQGETMCFLTCEDRSGTADCVVFPSLYPAVRQYLEKEAVLCIRGKLTQKEETVSVLCDSVLTEEGFRRTMSQGRLCIKTDSRQTEKLHALAALVQQYPGDVPVCFYLTDRKKMLSLRGGQAMAVQPESYAALCGLVPPEQIGFLPAK
;
A
#
# COMPACT_ATOMS: atom_id res chain seq x y z
N GLU A 1 -3.34 -45.46 -23.07
CA GLU A 1 -3.19 -44.51 -21.97
C GLU A 1 -2.90 -43.13 -22.55
N THR A 2 -3.89 -42.25 -22.51
CA THR A 2 -3.75 -40.88 -22.99
C THR A 2 -2.99 -40.09 -21.91
N GLN A 3 -1.70 -39.83 -22.11
CA GLN A 3 -0.95 -38.92 -21.26
C GLN A 3 -1.47 -37.50 -21.48
N ILE A 4 -2.11 -36.94 -20.49
CA ILE A 4 -2.48 -35.52 -20.44
C ILE A 4 -1.16 -34.74 -20.28
N PRO A 5 -0.81 -33.83 -21.21
CA PRO A 5 0.40 -33.02 -21.07
C PRO A 5 0.29 -32.17 -19.79
N PRO A 6 1.38 -31.94 -19.04
CA PRO A 6 1.36 -31.03 -17.89
C PRO A 6 1.04 -29.62 -18.40
N LEU A 7 -0.17 -29.17 -18.13
CA LEU A 7 -0.54 -27.77 -18.31
C LEU A 7 0.10 -26.95 -17.19
N ALA A 8 0.72 -25.84 -17.56
CA ALA A 8 1.18 -24.88 -16.55
C ALA A 8 -0.03 -24.40 -15.73
N GLU A 9 0.10 -24.39 -14.42
CA GLU A 9 -0.92 -23.83 -13.54
C GLU A 9 -1.09 -22.33 -13.85
N TYR A 10 -2.34 -21.88 -13.83
CA TYR A 10 -2.64 -20.45 -13.96
C TYR A 10 -2.04 -19.68 -12.80
N ASP A 11 -1.64 -18.42 -13.07
CA ASP A 11 -1.21 -17.51 -12.01
C ASP A 11 -2.28 -17.40 -10.92
N ARG A 12 -1.84 -17.33 -9.68
CA ARG A 12 -2.73 -17.27 -8.49
C ARG A 12 -3.71 -16.09 -8.59
N ALA A 13 -3.26 -14.94 -9.11
CA ALA A 13 -4.13 -13.78 -9.30
C ALA A 13 -5.29 -14.07 -10.26
N PHE A 14 -5.01 -14.76 -11.36
CA PHE A 14 -6.02 -15.18 -12.33
C PHE A 14 -7.00 -16.22 -11.74
N LEU A 15 -6.50 -17.16 -10.93
CA LEU A 15 -7.37 -18.13 -10.25
C LEU A 15 -8.32 -17.47 -9.26
N LEU A 16 -7.83 -16.49 -8.48
CA LEU A 16 -8.64 -15.71 -7.56
C LEU A 16 -9.69 -14.87 -8.30
N GLN A 17 -9.35 -14.33 -9.46
CA GLN A 17 -10.30 -13.60 -10.30
C GLN A 17 -11.42 -14.52 -10.82
N LEU A 18 -11.09 -15.71 -11.33
CA LEU A 18 -12.07 -16.70 -11.77
C LEU A 18 -12.98 -17.14 -10.63
N GLU A 19 -12.42 -17.31 -9.45
CA GLU A 19 -13.19 -17.67 -8.24
C GLU A 19 -14.20 -16.57 -7.88
N HIS A 20 -13.75 -15.33 -7.83
CA HIS A 20 -14.60 -14.16 -7.55
C HIS A 20 -15.67 -13.95 -8.63
N ASP A 21 -15.32 -14.05 -9.91
CA ASP A 21 -16.27 -13.91 -11.02
C ASP A 21 -17.35 -15.01 -11.01
N SER A 22 -17.01 -16.22 -10.50
CA SER A 22 -17.93 -17.37 -10.46
C SER A 22 -18.80 -17.40 -9.20
N LEU A 23 -18.25 -17.01 -8.06
CA LEU A 23 -18.86 -17.20 -6.74
C LEU A 23 -19.25 -15.89 -6.06
N GLY A 24 -18.75 -14.74 -6.56
CA GLY A 24 -18.94 -13.44 -5.95
C GLY A 24 -18.15 -13.23 -4.66
N LEU A 25 -17.21 -14.14 -4.34
CA LEU A 25 -16.35 -14.06 -3.14
C LEU A 25 -15.04 -14.84 -3.36
N TYR A 26 -14.02 -14.48 -2.58
CA TYR A 26 -12.73 -15.16 -2.58
C TYR A 26 -12.71 -16.27 -1.52
N LEU A 27 -12.57 -17.54 -1.92
CA LEU A 27 -12.45 -18.70 -1.01
C LEU A 27 -10.97 -19.08 -0.78
N SER A 28 -10.15 -19.05 -1.84
CA SER A 28 -8.77 -19.51 -1.80
C SER A 28 -7.78 -18.46 -1.29
N GLY A 29 -8.24 -17.23 -1.00
CA GLY A 29 -7.45 -16.11 -0.50
C GLY A 29 -7.89 -14.79 -1.12
N HIS A 30 -7.55 -13.68 -0.47
CA HIS A 30 -7.88 -12.34 -0.97
C HIS A 30 -6.67 -11.74 -1.71
N PRO A 31 -6.83 -11.02 -2.85
CA PRO A 31 -5.72 -10.39 -3.57
C PRO A 31 -4.83 -9.51 -2.67
N LEU A 32 -5.42 -8.87 -1.66
CA LEU A 32 -4.70 -8.02 -0.71
C LEU A 32 -3.87 -8.80 0.33
N GLU A 33 -3.93 -10.13 0.40
CA GLU A 33 -3.09 -10.89 1.35
C GLU A 33 -1.61 -10.72 1.08
N GLN A 34 -1.24 -10.69 -0.20
CA GLN A 34 0.15 -10.55 -0.62
C GLN A 34 0.72 -9.17 -0.26
N VAL A 35 -0.14 -8.16 -0.12
CA VAL A 35 0.24 -6.77 0.17
C VAL A 35 -0.13 -6.33 1.60
N GLU A 36 -0.61 -7.24 2.44
CA GLU A 36 -1.00 -6.91 3.82
C GLU A 36 0.17 -6.35 4.64
N TRP A 37 1.36 -6.86 4.43
CA TRP A 37 2.59 -6.33 5.02
C TRP A 37 2.82 -4.85 4.65
N LEU A 38 2.54 -4.47 3.40
CA LEU A 38 2.69 -3.11 2.90
C LEU A 38 1.62 -2.18 3.49
N ARG A 39 0.37 -2.68 3.63
CA ARG A 39 -0.73 -1.96 4.30
C ARG A 39 -0.34 -1.57 5.72
N ARG A 40 0.20 -2.53 6.49
CA ARG A 40 0.66 -2.32 7.86
C ARG A 40 1.85 -1.36 7.93
N LEU A 41 2.86 -1.60 7.09
CA LEU A 41 4.06 -0.77 7.05
C LEU A 41 3.75 0.70 6.76
N CYS A 42 2.86 0.96 5.81
CA CYS A 42 2.52 2.31 5.38
C CYS A 42 1.34 2.92 6.15
N HIS A 43 0.79 2.21 7.13
CA HIS A 43 -0.41 2.62 7.88
C HIS A 43 -1.55 3.02 6.94
N ALA A 44 -1.80 2.18 5.91
CA ALA A 44 -2.92 2.39 5.00
C ALA A 44 -4.24 2.37 5.78
N VAL A 45 -5.13 3.29 5.43
CA VAL A 45 -6.44 3.42 6.08
C VAL A 45 -7.38 2.34 5.52
N ASP A 46 -8.14 1.71 6.41
CA ASP A 46 -9.19 0.78 6.02
C ASP A 46 -10.39 1.51 5.43
N ALA A 47 -11.02 0.94 4.39
CA ALA A 47 -12.16 1.55 3.72
C ALA A 47 -13.32 1.86 4.68
N ALA A 48 -13.60 0.95 5.62
CA ALA A 48 -14.64 1.16 6.64
C ALA A 48 -14.33 2.35 7.57
N SER A 49 -13.04 2.64 7.82
CA SER A 49 -12.59 3.72 8.73
C SER A 49 -12.54 5.10 8.06
N LEU A 50 -12.83 5.21 6.77
CA LEU A 50 -12.79 6.50 6.06
C LEU A 50 -13.78 7.51 6.65
N ARG A 51 -14.94 7.06 7.10
CA ARG A 51 -15.96 7.93 7.70
C ARG A 51 -15.54 8.54 9.04
N GLU A 52 -14.59 7.91 9.72
CA GLU A 52 -14.05 8.37 11.01
C GLU A 52 -12.94 9.40 10.85
N GLN A 53 -12.38 9.51 9.64
CA GLN A 53 -11.34 10.47 9.32
C GLN A 53 -11.94 11.88 9.17
N LYS A 54 -11.11 12.90 9.37
CA LYS A 54 -11.53 14.29 9.18
C LYS A 54 -11.63 14.63 7.69
N ASP A 55 -12.58 15.48 7.32
CA ASP A 55 -12.63 16.07 5.98
C ASP A 55 -11.30 16.76 5.64
N GLY A 56 -10.82 16.57 4.40
CA GLY A 56 -9.52 17.06 3.95
C GLY A 56 -8.31 16.25 4.44
N ALA A 57 -8.50 15.18 5.23
CA ALA A 57 -7.39 14.33 5.67
C ALA A 57 -6.69 13.67 4.48
N SER A 58 -5.36 13.62 4.51
CA SER A 58 -4.58 12.85 3.55
C SER A 58 -4.60 11.38 3.95
N VAL A 59 -5.02 10.51 3.04
CA VAL A 59 -5.14 9.06 3.25
C VAL A 59 -4.34 8.29 2.20
N LEU A 60 -3.87 7.11 2.60
CA LEU A 60 -3.36 6.07 1.71
C LEU A 60 -4.29 4.87 1.81
N LEU A 61 -4.80 4.43 0.68
CA LEU A 61 -5.55 3.18 0.53
C LEU A 61 -4.71 2.18 -0.25
N ILE A 62 -4.79 0.91 0.12
CA ILE A 62 -4.30 -0.22 -0.68
C ILE A 62 -5.49 -1.16 -0.84
N VAL A 63 -6.04 -1.18 -2.04
CA VAL A 63 -7.38 -1.69 -2.36
C VAL A 63 -7.39 -2.44 -3.68
N THR A 64 -8.42 -3.23 -3.92
CA THR A 64 -8.74 -3.78 -5.25
C THR A 64 -9.75 -2.89 -5.97
N LEU A 65 -9.59 -2.77 -7.28
CA LEU A 65 -10.50 -1.99 -8.12
C LEU A 65 -11.68 -2.85 -8.58
N GLN A 66 -12.90 -2.50 -8.17
CA GLN A 66 -14.12 -3.25 -8.52
C GLN A 66 -14.84 -2.67 -9.74
N HIS A 67 -15.05 -1.35 -9.74
CA HIS A 67 -15.76 -0.67 -10.81
C HIS A 67 -15.09 0.63 -11.24
N ILE A 68 -15.20 0.92 -12.54
CA ILE A 68 -14.72 2.15 -13.17
C ILE A 68 -15.87 2.78 -13.92
N LYS A 69 -16.21 4.02 -13.56
CA LYS A 69 -17.18 4.83 -14.29
C LYS A 69 -16.50 6.06 -14.86
N GLN A 70 -16.30 6.07 -16.17
CA GLN A 70 -15.76 7.23 -16.87
C GLN A 70 -16.83 8.32 -17.01
N HIS A 71 -16.38 9.56 -16.93
CA HIS A 71 -17.22 10.74 -17.11
C HIS A 71 -16.47 11.80 -17.92
N THR A 72 -17.15 12.39 -18.90
CA THR A 72 -16.61 13.52 -19.66
C THR A 72 -17.09 14.82 -19.04
N THR A 73 -16.16 15.68 -18.65
CA THR A 73 -16.47 16.99 -18.09
C THR A 73 -17.09 17.92 -19.14
N LYS A 74 -17.67 19.04 -18.72
CA LYS A 74 -18.21 20.06 -19.63
C LYS A 74 -17.13 20.66 -20.56
N GLN A 75 -15.86 20.51 -20.21
CA GLN A 75 -14.71 20.98 -20.99
C GLN A 75 -14.19 19.90 -21.99
N GLY A 76 -14.86 18.74 -22.05
CA GLY A 76 -14.46 17.64 -22.93
C GLY A 76 -13.35 16.75 -22.39
N GLU A 77 -12.92 16.96 -21.15
CA GLU A 77 -11.87 16.18 -20.51
C GLU A 77 -12.45 14.92 -19.84
N THR A 78 -11.66 13.84 -19.80
CA THR A 78 -12.08 12.58 -19.17
C THR A 78 -11.61 12.52 -17.71
N MET A 79 -12.51 12.20 -16.80
CA MET A 79 -12.28 11.83 -15.43
C MET A 79 -12.91 10.47 -15.13
N CYS A 80 -12.61 9.85 -14.00
CA CYS A 80 -13.30 8.63 -13.62
C CYS A 80 -13.60 8.57 -12.12
N PHE A 81 -14.67 7.85 -11.82
CA PHE A 81 -15.04 7.42 -10.49
C PHE A 81 -14.67 5.94 -10.35
N LEU A 82 -13.96 5.61 -9.30
CA LEU A 82 -13.54 4.25 -8.99
C LEU A 82 -14.30 3.79 -7.76
N THR A 83 -14.87 2.59 -7.80
CA THR A 83 -15.31 1.88 -6.61
C THR A 83 -14.26 0.84 -6.29
N CYS A 84 -13.60 1.02 -5.18
CA CYS A 84 -12.52 0.17 -4.69
C CYS A 84 -12.98 -0.61 -3.47
N GLU A 85 -12.31 -1.72 -3.17
CA GLU A 85 -12.67 -2.57 -2.05
C GLU A 85 -11.41 -3.03 -1.29
N ASP A 86 -11.54 -3.14 0.02
CA ASP A 86 -10.63 -3.90 0.86
C ASP A 86 -11.43 -4.88 1.74
N ARG A 87 -10.74 -5.58 2.64
CA ARG A 87 -11.38 -6.55 3.54
C ARG A 87 -12.40 -5.94 4.51
N SER A 88 -12.38 -4.63 4.69
CA SER A 88 -13.24 -3.93 5.64
C SER A 88 -14.47 -3.33 4.97
N GLY A 89 -14.46 -3.11 3.65
CA GLY A 89 -15.56 -2.52 2.92
C GLY A 89 -15.13 -1.86 1.62
N THR A 90 -15.99 -0.97 1.12
CA THR A 90 -15.81 -0.25 -0.15
C THR A 90 -15.43 1.20 0.06
N ALA A 91 -14.65 1.75 -0.87
CA ALA A 91 -14.23 3.14 -0.91
C ALA A 91 -14.46 3.73 -2.31
N ASP A 92 -15.10 4.89 -2.38
CA ASP A 92 -15.23 5.63 -3.62
C ASP A 92 -14.06 6.59 -3.81
N CYS A 93 -13.46 6.54 -5.00
CA CYS A 93 -12.30 7.35 -5.34
C CYS A 93 -12.57 8.15 -6.62
N VAL A 94 -12.08 9.38 -6.68
CA VAL A 94 -12.26 10.29 -7.82
C VAL A 94 -10.91 10.60 -8.43
N VAL A 95 -10.74 10.25 -9.71
CA VAL A 95 -9.56 10.54 -10.52
C VAL A 95 -9.91 11.68 -11.47
N PHE A 96 -9.31 12.85 -11.23
CA PHE A 96 -9.52 14.05 -12.03
C PHE A 96 -8.82 13.98 -13.38
N PRO A 97 -9.21 14.82 -14.36
CA PRO A 97 -8.65 14.83 -15.70
C PRO A 97 -7.13 15.00 -15.75
N SER A 98 -6.57 15.76 -14.84
CA SER A 98 -5.12 15.98 -14.74
C SER A 98 -4.34 14.70 -14.41
N LEU A 99 -4.94 13.78 -13.65
CA LEU A 99 -4.32 12.53 -13.24
C LEU A 99 -4.68 11.36 -14.17
N TYR A 100 -5.89 11.37 -14.75
CA TYR A 100 -6.43 10.25 -15.51
C TYR A 100 -5.51 9.73 -16.65
N PRO A 101 -4.88 10.59 -17.50
CA PRO A 101 -4.01 10.10 -18.59
C PRO A 101 -2.82 9.27 -18.09
N ALA A 102 -2.28 9.60 -16.92
CA ALA A 102 -1.13 8.91 -16.35
C ALA A 102 -1.49 7.55 -15.73
N VAL A 103 -2.73 7.40 -15.24
CA VAL A 103 -3.13 6.24 -14.45
C VAL A 103 -4.03 5.26 -15.20
N ARG A 104 -4.66 5.67 -16.31
CA ARG A 104 -5.63 4.86 -17.06
C ARG A 104 -5.15 3.45 -17.40
N GLN A 105 -3.86 3.26 -17.60
CA GLN A 105 -3.24 1.98 -17.94
C GLN A 105 -3.21 0.99 -16.76
N TYR A 106 -3.43 1.46 -15.53
CA TYR A 106 -3.46 0.63 -14.31
C TYR A 106 -4.89 0.34 -13.84
N LEU A 107 -5.90 0.98 -14.49
CA LEU A 107 -7.29 0.87 -14.08
C LEU A 107 -7.93 -0.35 -14.75
N GLU A 108 -7.58 -1.52 -14.25
CA GLU A 108 -8.17 -2.80 -14.65
C GLU A 108 -8.96 -3.37 -13.47
N LYS A 109 -10.07 -4.08 -13.78
CA LYS A 109 -10.87 -4.73 -12.74
C LYS A 109 -9.99 -5.68 -11.93
N GLU A 110 -10.18 -5.70 -10.62
CA GLU A 110 -9.42 -6.52 -9.64
C GLU A 110 -7.93 -6.13 -9.46
N ALA A 111 -7.45 -5.10 -10.17
CA ALA A 111 -6.10 -4.60 -9.95
C ALA A 111 -5.91 -4.13 -8.51
N VAL A 112 -4.80 -4.52 -7.90
CA VAL A 112 -4.37 -3.98 -6.60
C VAL A 112 -3.75 -2.60 -6.80
N LEU A 113 -4.36 -1.59 -6.19
CA LEU A 113 -3.98 -0.19 -6.33
C LEU A 113 -3.59 0.41 -4.99
N CYS A 114 -2.52 1.21 -5.01
CA CYS A 114 -2.10 2.10 -3.94
C CYS A 114 -2.56 3.52 -4.28
N ILE A 115 -3.56 4.02 -3.59
CA ILE A 115 -4.21 5.30 -3.86
C ILE A 115 -3.88 6.27 -2.74
N ARG A 116 -3.22 7.38 -3.05
CA ARG A 116 -3.08 8.53 -2.15
C ARG A 116 -4.04 9.62 -2.59
N GLY A 117 -4.64 10.27 -1.61
CA GLY A 117 -5.55 11.36 -1.90
C GLY A 117 -6.02 12.08 -0.65
N LYS A 118 -6.92 13.01 -0.85
CA LYS A 118 -7.58 13.76 0.21
C LYS A 118 -9.01 13.28 0.35
N LEU A 119 -9.40 13.02 1.57
CA LEU A 119 -10.76 12.67 1.88
C LEU A 119 -11.69 13.87 1.67
N THR A 120 -12.85 13.65 1.09
CA THR A 120 -13.95 14.62 1.07
C THR A 120 -15.21 13.98 1.63
N GLN A 121 -15.83 14.68 2.58
CA GLN A 121 -17.07 14.25 3.20
C GLN A 121 -18.16 15.27 2.86
N LYS A 122 -19.23 14.79 2.22
CA LYS A 122 -20.41 15.60 1.88
C LYS A 122 -21.64 14.86 2.35
N GLU A 123 -22.31 15.42 3.36
CA GLU A 123 -23.54 14.86 3.94
C GLU A 123 -23.43 13.36 4.22
N GLU A 124 -23.89 12.49 3.30
CA GLU A 124 -23.87 11.04 3.48
C GLU A 124 -22.76 10.33 2.69
N THR A 125 -22.05 11.04 1.80
CA THR A 125 -21.04 10.47 0.92
C THR A 125 -19.63 10.78 1.38
N VAL A 126 -18.76 9.75 1.34
CA VAL A 126 -17.34 9.86 1.62
C VAL A 126 -16.58 9.39 0.38
N SER A 127 -15.68 10.22 -0.12
CA SER A 127 -14.89 9.89 -1.30
C SER A 127 -13.45 10.34 -1.12
N VAL A 128 -12.52 9.68 -1.79
CA VAL A 128 -11.10 10.05 -1.83
C VAL A 128 -10.79 10.72 -3.17
N LEU A 129 -10.40 11.99 -3.11
CA LEU A 129 -9.90 12.74 -4.27
C LEU A 129 -8.46 12.32 -4.50
N CYS A 130 -8.20 11.59 -5.59
CA CYS A 130 -6.91 10.97 -5.84
C CYS A 130 -5.85 12.00 -6.22
N ASP A 131 -4.74 12.03 -5.47
CA ASP A 131 -3.51 12.76 -5.84
C ASP A 131 -2.56 11.84 -6.62
N SER A 132 -2.54 10.52 -6.31
CA SER A 132 -1.82 9.51 -7.08
C SER A 132 -2.51 8.15 -7.01
N VAL A 133 -2.40 7.39 -8.10
CA VAL A 133 -2.85 5.99 -8.21
C VAL A 133 -1.70 5.20 -8.81
N LEU A 134 -1.21 4.19 -8.12
CA LEU A 134 -0.08 3.36 -8.52
C LEU A 134 -0.43 1.89 -8.33
N THR A 135 0.18 1.03 -9.13
CA THR A 135 0.24 -0.41 -8.81
C THR A 135 1.11 -0.63 -7.58
N GLU A 136 1.02 -1.81 -6.95
CA GLU A 136 1.91 -2.18 -5.84
C GLU A 136 3.39 -1.98 -6.21
N GLU A 137 3.80 -2.49 -7.36
CA GLU A 137 5.19 -2.36 -7.84
C GLU A 137 5.58 -0.90 -8.05
N GLY A 138 4.72 -0.11 -8.69
CA GLY A 138 4.92 1.33 -8.87
C GLY A 138 5.07 2.06 -7.54
N PHE A 139 4.24 1.71 -6.55
CA PHE A 139 4.31 2.29 -5.22
C PHE A 139 5.63 1.91 -4.51
N ARG A 140 6.04 0.64 -4.56
CA ARG A 140 7.30 0.17 -3.97
C ARG A 140 8.52 0.91 -4.54
N ARG A 141 8.54 1.18 -5.85
CA ARG A 141 9.60 1.98 -6.48
C ARG A 141 9.69 3.41 -5.92
N THR A 142 8.58 3.99 -5.47
CA THR A 142 8.60 5.32 -4.85
C THR A 142 9.14 5.30 -3.41
N MET A 143 9.24 4.13 -2.77
CA MET A 143 9.69 4.04 -1.38
C MET A 143 11.14 4.46 -1.18
N SER A 144 11.99 4.33 -2.20
CA SER A 144 13.39 4.82 -2.16
C SER A 144 13.49 6.34 -1.92
N GLN A 145 12.45 7.09 -2.30
CA GLN A 145 12.37 8.54 -2.08
C GLN A 145 11.97 8.91 -0.63
N GLY A 146 11.40 7.97 0.11
CA GLY A 146 11.01 8.14 1.50
C GLY A 146 12.04 7.59 2.48
N ARG A 147 11.56 7.13 3.62
CA ARG A 147 12.40 6.45 4.62
C ARG A 147 11.61 5.49 5.47
N LEU A 148 12.22 4.37 5.82
CA LEU A 148 11.74 3.45 6.82
C LEU A 148 12.07 3.98 8.20
N CYS A 149 11.09 4.17 9.07
CA CYS A 149 11.27 4.68 10.42
C CYS A 149 10.95 3.59 11.44
N ILE A 150 11.87 3.32 12.34
CA ILE A 150 11.71 2.34 13.41
C ILE A 150 11.76 3.06 14.76
N LYS A 151 10.67 2.99 15.53
CA LYS A 151 10.60 3.56 16.87
C LYS A 151 11.28 2.61 17.88
N THR A 152 12.18 3.14 18.68
CA THR A 152 12.91 2.37 19.68
C THR A 152 13.37 3.28 20.83
N ASP A 153 13.94 2.71 21.89
CA ASP A 153 14.50 3.45 23.03
C ASP A 153 16.03 3.40 22.96
N SER A 154 16.72 4.53 23.21
CA SER A 154 18.18 4.60 23.13
C SER A 154 18.88 3.72 24.17
N ARG A 155 18.20 3.32 25.23
CA ARG A 155 18.71 2.43 26.29
C ARG A 155 18.75 0.96 25.86
N GLN A 156 18.00 0.59 24.81
CA GLN A 156 17.94 -0.78 24.28
C GLN A 156 19.10 -1.03 23.28
N THR A 157 20.33 -0.94 23.74
CA THR A 157 21.54 -0.99 22.91
C THR A 157 21.63 -2.29 22.10
N GLU A 158 21.35 -3.43 22.72
CA GLU A 158 21.36 -4.74 22.04
C GLU A 158 20.35 -4.79 20.89
N LYS A 159 19.13 -4.26 21.12
CA LYS A 159 18.11 -4.18 20.09
C LYS A 159 18.50 -3.26 18.94
N LEU A 160 19.12 -2.12 19.24
CA LEU A 160 19.64 -1.21 18.24
C LEU A 160 20.72 -1.88 17.37
N HIS A 161 21.63 -2.66 17.99
CA HIS A 161 22.64 -3.41 17.25
C HIS A 161 22.01 -4.51 16.37
N ALA A 162 21.01 -5.24 16.88
CA ALA A 162 20.29 -6.26 16.12
C ALA A 162 19.57 -5.63 14.92
N LEU A 163 18.90 -4.49 15.10
CA LEU A 163 18.25 -3.76 14.02
C LEU A 163 19.25 -3.24 12.97
N ALA A 164 20.40 -2.72 13.40
CA ALA A 164 21.43 -2.27 12.48
C ALA A 164 22.03 -3.44 11.67
N ALA A 165 22.25 -4.60 12.31
CA ALA A 165 22.70 -5.82 11.63
C ALA A 165 21.65 -6.31 10.61
N LEU A 166 20.37 -6.26 10.98
CA LEU A 166 19.27 -6.65 10.07
C LEU A 166 19.21 -5.74 8.83
N VAL A 167 19.41 -4.43 8.98
CA VAL A 167 19.47 -3.51 7.83
C VAL A 167 20.60 -3.89 6.88
N GLN A 168 21.77 -4.33 7.41
CA GLN A 168 22.89 -4.79 6.59
C GLN A 168 22.63 -6.14 5.90
N GLN A 169 21.78 -6.99 6.50
CA GLN A 169 21.40 -8.29 5.93
C GLN A 169 20.49 -8.16 4.71
N TYR A 170 19.70 -7.07 4.62
CA TYR A 170 18.80 -6.79 3.52
C TYR A 170 19.17 -5.48 2.81
N PRO A 171 20.32 -5.42 2.11
CA PRO A 171 20.75 -4.18 1.45
C PRO A 171 19.76 -3.75 0.36
N GLY A 172 19.51 -2.45 0.26
CA GLY A 172 18.58 -1.89 -0.70
C GLY A 172 18.67 -0.37 -0.79
N ASP A 173 17.61 0.27 -1.25
CA ASP A 173 17.57 1.69 -1.60
C ASP A 173 16.68 2.55 -0.70
N VAL A 174 15.92 1.93 0.23
CA VAL A 174 15.07 2.68 1.16
C VAL A 174 15.86 3.12 2.39
N PRO A 175 16.10 4.42 2.59
CA PRO A 175 16.82 4.92 3.75
C PRO A 175 16.17 4.52 5.07
N VAL A 176 16.96 4.10 6.05
CA VAL A 176 16.47 3.69 7.37
C VAL A 176 16.84 4.73 8.43
N CYS A 177 15.88 5.05 9.29
CA CYS A 177 16.10 5.89 10.46
C CYS A 177 15.44 5.29 11.70
N PHE A 178 16.02 5.58 12.87
CA PHE A 178 15.47 5.26 14.17
C PHE A 178 14.87 6.50 14.82
N TYR A 179 13.66 6.38 15.33
CA TYR A 179 13.08 7.39 16.21
C TYR A 179 13.27 6.95 17.66
N LEU A 180 14.15 7.65 18.37
CA LEU A 180 14.43 7.41 19.78
C LEU A 180 13.33 8.04 20.64
N THR A 181 12.46 7.20 21.21
CA THR A 181 11.26 7.63 21.95
C THR A 181 11.60 8.39 23.23
N ASP A 182 12.67 7.98 23.93
CA ASP A 182 13.18 8.59 25.16
C ASP A 182 13.80 9.97 24.92
N ARG A 183 14.42 10.20 23.76
CA ARG A 183 15.11 11.45 23.38
C ARG A 183 14.32 12.32 22.43
N LYS A 184 13.19 11.81 21.90
CA LYS A 184 12.38 12.47 20.86
C LYS A 184 13.21 12.94 19.65
N LYS A 185 14.17 12.12 19.24
CA LYS A 185 15.11 12.44 18.15
C LYS A 185 15.13 11.36 17.09
N MET A 186 15.25 11.79 15.83
CA MET A 186 15.56 10.92 14.70
C MET A 186 17.07 10.69 14.63
N LEU A 187 17.44 9.42 14.47
CA LEU A 187 18.82 8.99 14.26
C LEU A 187 18.91 8.28 12.92
N SER A 188 19.71 8.81 12.01
CA SER A 188 20.06 8.12 10.78
C SER A 188 21.23 7.19 11.02
N LEU A 189 21.25 6.04 10.38
CA LEU A 189 22.38 5.13 10.45
C LEU A 189 23.62 5.75 9.78
N ARG A 190 24.81 5.51 10.36
CA ARG A 190 26.08 5.99 9.81
C ARG A 190 26.28 5.45 8.40
N GLY A 191 26.72 6.31 7.48
CA GLY A 191 26.95 5.93 6.09
C GLY A 191 25.69 5.87 5.21
N GLY A 192 24.53 6.36 5.70
CA GLY A 192 23.31 6.41 4.89
C GLY A 192 22.77 5.02 4.56
N GLN A 193 22.85 4.08 5.50
CA GLN A 193 22.40 2.71 5.26
C GLN A 193 20.93 2.68 4.85
N ALA A 194 20.66 1.94 3.79
CA ALA A 194 19.37 1.73 3.21
C ALA A 194 19.04 0.23 3.16
N MET A 195 17.76 -0.10 3.13
CA MET A 195 17.26 -1.46 3.22
C MET A 195 16.35 -1.78 2.05
N ALA A 196 16.38 -3.00 1.56
CA ALA A 196 15.34 -3.51 0.68
C ALA A 196 14.06 -3.75 1.49
N VAL A 197 12.99 -3.04 1.15
CA VAL A 197 11.69 -3.16 1.81
C VAL A 197 10.83 -4.15 1.02
N GLN A 198 10.70 -5.34 1.58
CA GLN A 198 10.00 -6.50 0.99
C GLN A 198 9.41 -7.36 2.10
N PRO A 199 8.50 -8.31 1.80
CA PRO A 199 7.81 -9.12 2.81
C PRO A 199 8.76 -9.76 3.82
N GLU A 200 9.88 -10.35 3.36
CA GLU A 200 10.85 -11.07 4.19
C GLU A 200 11.55 -10.12 5.16
N SER A 201 12.00 -8.97 4.67
CA SER A 201 12.68 -7.97 5.51
C SER A 201 11.72 -7.33 6.52
N TYR A 202 10.47 -7.10 6.13
CA TYR A 202 9.44 -6.61 7.05
C TYR A 202 9.10 -7.64 8.13
N ALA A 203 8.95 -8.91 7.76
CA ALA A 203 8.73 -9.99 8.72
C ALA A 203 9.90 -10.12 9.72
N ALA A 204 11.14 -10.00 9.24
CA ALA A 204 12.32 -10.01 10.08
C ALA A 204 12.35 -8.80 11.05
N LEU A 205 11.95 -7.61 10.61
CA LEU A 205 11.80 -6.44 11.47
C LEU A 205 10.72 -6.67 12.55
N CYS A 206 9.57 -7.26 12.19
CA CYS A 206 8.50 -7.59 13.13
C CYS A 206 8.93 -8.63 14.18
N GLY A 207 9.95 -9.43 13.90
CA GLY A 207 10.60 -10.32 14.88
C GLY A 207 11.40 -9.58 15.97
N LEU A 208 11.85 -8.35 15.69
CA LEU A 208 12.64 -7.53 16.62
C LEU A 208 11.83 -6.42 17.29
N VAL A 209 10.85 -5.87 16.59
CA VAL A 209 10.00 -4.76 17.08
C VAL A 209 8.54 -4.99 16.70
N PRO A 210 7.59 -4.57 17.54
CA PRO A 210 6.17 -4.62 17.20
C PRO A 210 5.86 -3.84 15.89
N PRO A 211 4.93 -4.31 15.05
CA PRO A 211 4.57 -3.67 13.79
C PRO A 211 4.22 -2.18 13.91
N GLU A 212 3.56 -1.77 14.98
CA GLU A 212 3.19 -0.38 15.26
C GLU A 212 4.40 0.54 15.54
N GLN A 213 5.57 -0.03 15.76
CA GLN A 213 6.82 0.70 15.89
C GLN A 213 7.57 0.86 14.56
N ILE A 214 7.09 0.21 13.50
CA ILE A 214 7.66 0.27 12.16
C ILE A 214 6.72 1.09 11.28
N GLY A 215 7.24 2.07 10.56
CA GLY A 215 6.42 2.87 9.66
C GLY A 215 7.23 3.43 8.50
N PHE A 216 6.56 3.69 7.41
CA PHE A 216 7.15 4.33 6.25
C PHE A 216 6.76 5.81 6.19
N LEU A 217 7.75 6.67 6.11
CA LEU A 217 7.58 8.12 5.95
C LEU A 217 7.85 8.47 4.48
N PRO A 218 6.82 8.86 3.70
CA PRO A 218 7.02 9.26 2.31
C PRO A 218 7.87 10.54 2.22
N ALA A 219 8.47 10.78 1.06
CA ALA A 219 9.04 12.08 0.74
C ALA A 219 7.96 13.17 0.81
N LYS A 220 8.37 14.38 1.21
CA LYS A 220 7.46 15.53 1.22
C LYS A 220 7.21 16.04 -0.18
#